data_a07c9f5dbab38d1a7b7fc80424481f72
#
_entry.id   a07c9f5dbab38d1a7b7fc80424481f72
#
_cell.length_a   1.000
_cell.length_b   1.000
_cell.length_c   1.000
_cell.angle_alpha   90.00
_cell.angle_beta   90.00
_cell.angle_gamma   90.00
#
_symmetry.space_group_name_H-M   'P 1'
#
loop_
_entity.id
_entity.type
_entity.pdbx_description
1 polymer ?
#
loop_
_entity_poly.entity_id
_entity_poly.type
_entity_poly.pdbx_seq_one_letter_code
_entity_poly.pdbx_strand_id
1 'polypeptide(L)'
;MTTRNILPAIAVVLFGVSILHVWAVEPPPPKPDVLKKPLLVRDAYPGLASSSLTYARLSGLPSGVILRTDGLIIKDKDIAEEIAKSPQEMQAQLKKNAFFVLEDMTTRKLLVVLAKAKAPEQKKDAPVPAERELIQRYLKEVVARVEVSDAEVAEFYQNNKDACGGATLAQVKDQLKQYVLQEKQQQAVNEHVRTLGQRMSVEVSAAWTREQSILARDNPVDKARASGKPSLVDFGATGCRPCDMLAPILEALKEKYAGKLNVLFIHIGQEQILATRYGIQTIPAQVFFDKNGKEVFRHIGFFPQDEIEKKLAEFGLK
;
A
#
# COMPACT_ATOMS: atom_id res chain seq x y z
N MET A 1 -2.88 -31.86 104.70
CA MET A 1 -4.32 -32.25 104.67
C MET A 1 -4.85 -32.25 103.30
N THR A 2 -5.10 -33.40 102.83
CA THR A 2 -5.41 -33.80 101.48
C THR A 2 -6.88 -33.81 101.24
N THR A 3 -7.38 -33.25 100.14
CA THR A 3 -8.71 -33.59 99.65
C THR A 3 -8.60 -33.89 98.13
N ARG A 4 -8.79 -35.15 97.81
CA ARG A 4 -8.97 -35.69 96.44
C ARG A 4 -10.34 -35.28 95.93
N ASN A 5 -10.43 -34.70 94.74
CA ASN A 5 -11.66 -34.61 93.99
C ASN A 5 -11.58 -35.49 92.75
N ILE A 6 -12.47 -36.42 92.66
CA ILE A 6 -12.68 -37.34 91.60
C ILE A 6 -13.64 -36.68 90.62
N LEU A 7 -13.31 -36.55 89.40
CA LEU A 7 -14.23 -36.16 88.26
C LEU A 7 -14.40 -37.30 87.24
N PRO A 8 -15.59 -37.48 86.74
CA PRO A 8 -15.88 -38.63 85.89
C PRO A 8 -15.40 -38.45 84.46
N ALA A 9 -15.09 -39.60 83.81
CA ALA A 9 -14.69 -39.68 82.44
C ALA A 9 -15.87 -39.41 81.54
N ILE A 10 -15.73 -38.40 80.68
CA ILE A 10 -16.62 -38.16 79.55
C ILE A 10 -16.01 -38.82 78.30
N ALA A 11 -16.69 -39.83 77.75
CA ALA A 11 -16.29 -40.46 76.52
C ALA A 11 -16.56 -39.50 75.34
N VAL A 12 -15.49 -39.02 74.69
CA VAL A 12 -15.58 -38.24 73.46
C VAL A 12 -15.60 -39.24 72.28
N VAL A 13 -16.76 -39.34 71.65
CA VAL A 13 -16.89 -40.06 70.38
C VAL A 13 -16.29 -39.17 69.29
N LEU A 14 -15.12 -39.54 68.80
CA LEU A 14 -14.48 -38.92 67.64
C LEU A 14 -15.20 -39.39 66.37
N PHE A 15 -16.07 -38.55 65.79
CA PHE A 15 -16.51 -38.68 64.42
C PHE A 15 -15.32 -38.33 63.50
N GLY A 16 -14.75 -39.32 62.85
CA GLY A 16 -13.76 -39.12 61.80
C GLY A 16 -14.37 -38.42 60.59
N VAL A 17 -14.11 -37.12 60.44
CA VAL A 17 -14.40 -36.40 59.23
C VAL A 17 -13.28 -36.71 58.23
N SER A 18 -13.52 -37.64 57.29
CA SER A 18 -12.67 -37.85 56.16
C SER A 18 -12.70 -36.60 55.28
N ILE A 19 -11.68 -35.75 55.37
CA ILE A 19 -11.47 -34.66 54.44
C ILE A 19 -11.03 -35.31 53.09
N LEU A 20 -11.99 -35.51 52.21
CA LEU A 20 -11.69 -35.77 50.79
C LEU A 20 -10.97 -34.55 50.25
N HIS A 21 -9.65 -34.69 50.05
CA HIS A 21 -8.88 -33.75 49.26
C HIS A 21 -9.35 -33.83 47.82
N VAL A 22 -10.32 -32.97 47.48
CA VAL A 22 -10.66 -32.70 46.11
C VAL A 22 -9.45 -31.97 45.53
N TRP A 23 -8.61 -32.67 44.80
CA TRP A 23 -7.62 -32.06 43.95
C TRP A 23 -8.37 -31.15 42.99
N ALA A 24 -8.31 -29.85 43.18
CA ALA A 24 -8.74 -28.88 42.20
C ALA A 24 -7.88 -29.13 40.94
N VAL A 25 -8.46 -29.77 39.94
CA VAL A 25 -7.84 -29.86 38.61
C VAL A 25 -7.81 -28.42 38.12
N GLU A 26 -6.59 -27.82 38.10
CA GLU A 26 -6.40 -26.53 37.46
C GLU A 26 -6.98 -26.62 36.03
N PRO A 27 -7.79 -25.63 35.63
CA PRO A 27 -8.28 -25.61 34.25
C PRO A 27 -7.06 -25.64 33.32
N PRO A 28 -7.11 -26.43 32.23
CA PRO A 28 -6.00 -26.49 31.29
C PRO A 28 -5.67 -25.04 30.85
N PRO A 29 -4.38 -24.72 30.68
CA PRO A 29 -3.99 -23.40 30.21
C PRO A 29 -4.80 -23.07 28.95
N PRO A 30 -5.27 -21.82 28.76
CA PRO A 30 -6.05 -21.44 27.59
C PRO A 30 -5.26 -21.90 26.37
N LYS A 31 -5.93 -22.66 25.48
CA LYS A 31 -5.33 -23.11 24.22
C LYS A 31 -4.70 -21.89 23.57
N PRO A 32 -3.43 -21.98 23.08
CA PRO A 32 -2.80 -20.86 22.41
C PRO A 32 -3.78 -20.35 21.37
N ASP A 33 -4.10 -19.05 21.46
CA ASP A 33 -5.06 -18.37 20.60
C ASP A 33 -4.77 -18.84 19.17
N VAL A 34 -5.76 -19.46 18.53
CA VAL A 34 -5.66 -19.88 17.13
C VAL A 34 -5.18 -18.65 16.40
N LEU A 35 -3.94 -18.66 15.94
CA LEU A 35 -3.20 -17.52 15.38
C LEU A 35 -4.12 -16.80 14.39
N LYS A 36 -4.81 -15.77 14.84
CA LYS A 36 -5.56 -14.89 13.95
C LYS A 36 -4.56 -14.38 12.96
N LYS A 37 -4.78 -14.71 11.69
CA LYS A 37 -3.92 -14.23 10.60
C LYS A 37 -3.63 -12.75 10.81
N PRO A 38 -2.36 -12.32 10.80
CA PRO A 38 -2.02 -10.93 11.08
C PRO A 38 -2.77 -10.01 10.11
N LEU A 39 -3.42 -8.99 10.64
CA LEU A 39 -4.13 -8.01 9.83
C LEU A 39 -3.12 -7.15 9.08
N LEU A 40 -3.19 -7.15 7.77
CA LEU A 40 -2.29 -6.39 6.91
C LEU A 40 -2.88 -5.01 6.58
N VAL A 41 -2.01 -4.04 6.30
CA VAL A 41 -2.44 -2.69 5.88
C VAL A 41 -3.39 -2.75 4.69
N ARG A 42 -3.06 -3.52 3.65
CA ARG A 42 -3.90 -3.66 2.44
C ARG A 42 -5.30 -4.20 2.72
N ASP A 43 -5.42 -5.07 3.73
CA ASP A 43 -6.70 -5.74 4.03
C ASP A 43 -7.59 -4.84 4.90
N ALA A 44 -6.99 -4.07 5.83
CA ALA A 44 -7.71 -3.14 6.70
C ALA A 44 -7.99 -1.79 6.03
N TYR A 45 -7.06 -1.31 5.21
CA TYR A 45 -7.09 0.02 4.60
C TYR A 45 -6.74 -0.04 3.11
N PRO A 46 -7.62 -0.60 2.26
CA PRO A 46 -7.38 -0.70 0.81
C PRO A 46 -7.05 0.67 0.19
N GLY A 47 -5.96 0.76 -0.56
CA GLY A 47 -5.51 1.99 -1.22
C GLY A 47 -4.78 3.00 -0.34
N LEU A 48 -4.53 2.70 0.95
CA LEU A 48 -3.71 3.55 1.82
C LEU A 48 -2.21 3.37 1.50
N ALA A 49 -1.74 2.12 1.42
CA ALA A 49 -0.41 1.76 0.98
C ALA A 49 -0.40 1.42 -0.51
N SER A 50 0.62 1.85 -1.22
CA SER A 50 0.81 1.57 -2.67
C SER A 50 2.15 0.85 -2.95
N SER A 51 3.01 0.69 -1.94
CA SER A 51 4.39 0.24 -2.10
C SER A 51 4.82 -0.68 -0.93
N SER A 52 5.92 -0.40 -0.27
CA SER A 52 6.57 -1.29 0.71
C SER A 52 5.70 -1.65 1.93
N LEU A 53 4.73 -0.79 2.29
CA LEU A 53 3.85 -1.05 3.43
C LEU A 53 2.56 -1.80 3.08
N THR A 54 2.35 -2.16 1.81
CA THR A 54 1.15 -2.90 1.36
C THR A 54 0.92 -4.17 2.19
N TYR A 55 1.99 -4.91 2.48
CA TYR A 55 1.95 -6.16 3.26
C TYR A 55 2.45 -6.01 4.70
N ALA A 56 2.65 -4.78 5.18
CA ALA A 56 3.02 -4.54 6.57
C ALA A 56 1.90 -4.98 7.52
N ARG A 57 2.28 -5.51 8.68
CA ARG A 57 1.35 -5.98 9.71
C ARG A 57 0.93 -4.82 10.62
N LEU A 58 -0.36 -4.72 10.89
CA LEU A 58 -0.89 -3.82 11.89
C LEU A 58 -0.64 -4.41 13.28
N SER A 59 0.03 -3.65 14.14
CA SER A 59 0.49 -4.10 15.45
C SER A 59 0.29 -3.04 16.54
N GLY A 60 0.18 -3.46 17.79
CA GLY A 60 0.22 -2.57 18.94
C GLY A 60 1.68 -2.22 19.24
N LEU A 61 2.17 -1.09 18.73
CA LEU A 61 3.52 -0.61 18.99
C LEU A 61 3.57 0.32 20.20
N PRO A 62 4.76 0.46 20.87
CA PRO A 62 4.94 1.41 21.97
C PRO A 62 4.61 2.86 21.57
N SER A 63 4.22 3.69 22.53
CA SER A 63 3.90 5.10 22.30
C SER A 63 5.04 5.82 21.54
N GLY A 64 4.67 6.60 20.54
CA GLY A 64 5.60 7.34 19.68
C GLY A 64 6.35 6.49 18.64
N VAL A 65 6.22 5.15 18.65
CA VAL A 65 6.74 4.27 17.61
C VAL A 65 5.65 3.98 16.60
N ILE A 66 5.85 4.34 15.34
CA ILE A 66 4.87 4.15 14.27
C ILE A 66 5.22 3.00 13.33
N LEU A 67 6.50 2.64 13.25
CA LEU A 67 6.96 1.51 12.46
C LEU A 67 8.13 0.81 13.15
N ARG A 68 8.15 -0.51 13.06
CA ARG A 68 9.24 -1.36 13.54
C ARG A 68 9.48 -2.52 12.55
N THR A 69 10.74 -2.84 12.33
CA THR A 69 11.23 -4.06 11.70
C THR A 69 12.61 -4.36 12.27
N ASP A 70 13.25 -5.47 11.89
CA ASP A 70 14.60 -5.80 12.32
C ASP A 70 15.60 -4.70 11.88
N GLY A 71 16.20 -4.05 12.87
CA GLY A 71 17.19 -2.98 12.65
C GLY A 71 16.63 -1.60 12.25
N LEU A 72 15.30 -1.40 12.20
CA LEU A 72 14.71 -0.11 11.86
C LEU A 72 13.52 0.20 12.77
N ILE A 73 13.55 1.38 13.40
CA ILE A 73 12.42 1.97 14.11
C ILE A 73 12.19 3.37 13.55
N ILE A 74 10.93 3.69 13.23
CA ILE A 74 10.52 5.05 12.84
C ILE A 74 9.52 5.54 13.87
N LYS A 75 9.74 6.75 14.34
CA LYS A 75 8.92 7.43 15.35
C LYS A 75 8.08 8.53 14.68
N ASP A 76 7.04 8.95 15.36
CA ASP A 76 6.16 10.05 14.90
C ASP A 76 6.94 11.35 14.61
N LYS A 77 7.89 11.69 15.46
CA LYS A 77 8.78 12.84 15.25
C LYS A 77 9.59 12.77 13.97
N ASP A 78 10.00 11.58 13.54
CA ASP A 78 10.81 11.39 12.33
C ASP A 78 10.01 11.75 11.07
N ILE A 79 8.70 11.49 11.08
CA ILE A 79 7.78 11.91 10.02
C ILE A 79 7.61 13.42 10.00
N ALA A 80 7.42 14.04 11.17
CA ALA A 80 7.30 15.48 11.25
C ALA A 80 8.57 16.19 10.74
N GLU A 81 9.74 15.69 11.11
CA GLU A 81 11.04 16.19 10.63
C GLU A 81 11.21 16.01 9.11
N GLU A 82 10.77 14.87 8.55
CA GLU A 82 10.83 14.63 7.09
C GLU A 82 9.91 15.58 6.33
N ILE A 83 8.67 15.78 6.81
CA ILE A 83 7.73 16.74 6.22
C ILE A 83 8.28 18.17 6.25
N ALA A 84 8.94 18.55 7.35
CA ALA A 84 9.51 19.89 7.51
C ALA A 84 10.63 20.22 6.50
N LYS A 85 11.28 19.19 5.91
CA LYS A 85 12.28 19.37 4.84
C LYS A 85 11.68 19.73 3.48
N SER A 86 10.38 19.49 3.30
CA SER A 86 9.69 19.78 2.03
C SER A 86 9.31 21.24 1.90
N PRO A 87 9.13 21.76 0.67
CA PRO A 87 8.64 23.12 0.44
C PRO A 87 7.35 23.38 1.24
N GLN A 88 7.19 24.62 1.72
CA GLN A 88 6.11 24.99 2.63
C GLN A 88 4.71 24.73 2.03
N GLU A 89 4.56 24.95 0.72
CA GLU A 89 3.32 24.69 -0.03
C GLU A 89 2.91 23.22 -0.06
N MET A 90 3.89 22.29 0.04
CA MET A 90 3.62 20.85 0.04
C MET A 90 3.35 20.28 1.44
N GLN A 91 3.81 20.96 2.49
CA GLN A 91 3.75 20.42 3.86
C GLN A 91 2.31 20.12 4.30
N ALA A 92 1.34 20.93 3.89
CA ALA A 92 -0.07 20.70 4.22
C ALA A 92 -0.61 19.40 3.60
N GLN A 93 -0.28 19.13 2.34
CA GLN A 93 -0.63 17.88 1.65
C GLN A 93 0.09 16.67 2.29
N LEU A 94 1.38 16.81 2.60
CA LEU A 94 2.17 15.75 3.23
C LEU A 94 1.64 15.40 4.63
N LYS A 95 1.21 16.40 5.42
CA LYS A 95 0.58 16.15 6.74
C LYS A 95 -0.72 15.35 6.63
N LYS A 96 -1.57 15.63 5.62
CA LYS A 96 -2.76 14.81 5.34
C LYS A 96 -2.42 13.40 4.85
N ASN A 97 -1.25 13.22 4.26
CA ASN A 97 -0.77 11.97 3.70
C ASN A 97 0.48 11.46 4.42
N ALA A 98 0.55 11.60 5.76
CA ALA A 98 1.73 11.21 6.53
C ALA A 98 2.02 9.70 6.42
N PHE A 99 1.03 8.86 6.14
CA PHE A 99 1.25 7.46 5.82
C PHE A 99 2.07 7.27 4.53
N PHE A 100 1.83 8.08 3.51
CA PHE A 100 2.64 8.09 2.29
C PHE A 100 4.10 8.47 2.60
N VAL A 101 4.32 9.47 3.46
CA VAL A 101 5.67 9.86 3.89
C VAL A 101 6.36 8.72 4.65
N LEU A 102 5.63 8.04 5.55
CA LEU A 102 6.13 6.85 6.24
C LEU A 102 6.52 5.74 5.24
N GLU A 103 5.68 5.48 4.25
CA GLU A 103 5.91 4.45 3.24
C GLU A 103 7.16 4.76 2.40
N ASP A 104 7.33 6.01 1.94
CA ASP A 104 8.50 6.46 1.19
C ASP A 104 9.79 6.36 2.02
N MET A 105 9.79 6.87 3.26
CA MET A 105 10.92 6.76 4.17
C MET A 105 11.29 5.30 4.43
N THR A 106 10.29 4.44 4.67
CA THR A 106 10.49 3.01 4.90
C THR A 106 11.09 2.35 3.69
N THR A 107 10.54 2.60 2.50
CA THR A 107 11.05 2.05 1.24
C THR A 107 12.53 2.37 1.05
N ARG A 108 12.90 3.66 1.20
CA ARG A 108 14.31 4.09 1.07
C ARG A 108 15.21 3.37 2.07
N LYS A 109 14.84 3.35 3.36
CA LYS A 109 15.63 2.73 4.43
C LYS A 109 15.77 1.22 4.23
N LEU A 110 14.71 0.51 3.86
CA LEU A 110 14.75 -0.94 3.60
C LEU A 110 15.62 -1.27 2.37
N LEU A 111 15.51 -0.48 1.30
CA LEU A 111 16.37 -0.65 0.12
C LEU A 111 17.84 -0.42 0.44
N VAL A 112 18.17 0.57 1.29
CA VAL A 112 19.54 0.81 1.75
C VAL A 112 20.06 -0.39 2.57
N VAL A 113 19.26 -0.96 3.47
CA VAL A 113 19.63 -2.15 4.25
C VAL A 113 19.94 -3.32 3.31
N LEU A 114 19.06 -3.59 2.34
CA LEU A 114 19.25 -4.67 1.37
C LEU A 114 20.46 -4.43 0.45
N ALA A 115 20.64 -3.18 0.00
CA ALA A 115 21.79 -2.81 -0.83
C ALA A 115 23.11 -3.00 -0.09
N LYS A 116 23.18 -2.61 1.18
CA LYS A 116 24.36 -2.81 2.04
C LYS A 116 24.64 -4.30 2.28
N ALA A 117 23.60 -5.10 2.51
CA ALA A 117 23.74 -6.55 2.73
C ALA A 117 24.26 -7.30 1.49
N LYS A 118 24.02 -6.77 0.29
CA LYS A 118 24.52 -7.35 -0.98
C LYS A 118 25.80 -6.70 -1.49
N ALA A 119 26.19 -5.55 -0.95
CA ALA A 119 27.42 -4.89 -1.38
C ALA A 119 28.62 -5.80 -1.05
N PRO A 120 29.60 -5.92 -1.98
CA PRO A 120 30.86 -6.59 -1.68
C PRO A 120 31.56 -5.87 -0.52
N GLU A 121 32.34 -6.63 0.28
CA GLU A 121 33.14 -6.04 1.36
C GLU A 121 33.94 -4.85 0.84
N GLN A 122 33.66 -3.68 1.38
CA GLN A 122 34.37 -2.45 1.00
C GLN A 122 35.80 -2.51 1.55
N LYS A 123 36.76 -2.10 0.72
CA LYS A 123 38.10 -1.85 1.22
C LYS A 123 38.02 -0.76 2.31
N LYS A 124 38.80 -0.96 3.37
CA LYS A 124 38.76 -0.16 4.62
C LYS A 124 38.84 1.36 4.41
N ASP A 125 39.41 1.80 3.30
CA ASP A 125 39.65 3.21 2.95
C ASP A 125 38.81 3.71 1.76
N ALA A 126 37.82 2.94 1.29
CA ALA A 126 36.97 3.36 0.19
C ALA A 126 35.88 4.34 0.68
N PRO A 127 35.58 5.43 -0.07
CA PRO A 127 34.49 6.33 0.29
C PRO A 127 33.16 5.58 0.31
N VAL A 128 32.32 5.84 1.36
CA VAL A 128 31.00 5.25 1.47
C VAL A 128 30.12 5.83 0.36
N PRO A 129 29.55 4.99 -0.54
CA PRO A 129 28.68 5.49 -1.60
C PRO A 129 27.43 6.18 -1.02
N ALA A 130 26.93 7.18 -1.72
CA ALA A 130 25.66 7.81 -1.34
C ALA A 130 24.51 6.78 -1.34
N GLU A 131 23.54 6.93 -0.43
CA GLU A 131 22.40 6.01 -0.34
C GLU A 131 21.69 5.82 -1.69
N ARG A 132 21.55 6.90 -2.45
CA ARG A 132 20.94 6.86 -3.79
C ARG A 132 21.71 5.93 -4.75
N GLU A 133 23.03 5.97 -4.72
CA GLU A 133 23.88 5.12 -5.56
C GLU A 133 23.78 3.64 -5.16
N LEU A 134 23.76 3.37 -3.84
CA LEU A 134 23.54 2.01 -3.32
C LEU A 134 22.20 1.44 -3.79
N ILE A 135 21.13 2.22 -3.65
CA ILE A 135 19.78 1.82 -4.08
C ILE A 135 19.75 1.57 -5.59
N GLN A 136 20.31 2.48 -6.40
CA GLN A 136 20.34 2.33 -7.86
C GLN A 136 21.06 1.06 -8.28
N ARG A 137 22.21 0.78 -7.69
CA ARG A 137 22.98 -0.46 -7.96
C ARG A 137 22.18 -1.70 -7.60
N TYR A 138 21.56 -1.71 -6.43
CA TYR A 138 20.73 -2.80 -5.98
C TYR A 138 19.53 -3.04 -6.90
N LEU A 139 18.79 -1.99 -7.27
CA LEU A 139 17.63 -2.10 -8.16
C LEU A 139 18.02 -2.54 -9.57
N LYS A 140 19.20 -2.14 -10.06
CA LYS A 140 19.73 -2.64 -11.33
C LYS A 140 19.91 -4.16 -11.33
N GLU A 141 20.32 -4.75 -10.21
CA GLU A 141 20.38 -6.20 -10.07
C GLU A 141 18.99 -6.86 -10.05
N VAL A 142 18.00 -6.21 -9.41
CA VAL A 142 16.60 -6.70 -9.37
C VAL A 142 16.05 -6.86 -10.79
N VAL A 143 16.36 -5.93 -11.69
CA VAL A 143 15.84 -5.93 -13.07
C VAL A 143 16.77 -6.61 -14.08
N ALA A 144 17.95 -7.07 -13.68
CA ALA A 144 18.98 -7.59 -14.60
C ALA A 144 18.53 -8.79 -15.44
N ARG A 145 17.49 -9.52 -15.00
CA ARG A 145 16.95 -10.69 -15.71
C ARG A 145 15.62 -10.42 -16.41
N VAL A 146 15.19 -9.15 -16.45
CA VAL A 146 13.96 -8.78 -17.15
C VAL A 146 14.26 -8.70 -18.65
N GLU A 147 13.58 -9.52 -19.41
CA GLU A 147 13.71 -9.59 -20.87
C GLU A 147 12.36 -9.34 -21.55
N VAL A 148 12.42 -8.96 -22.81
CA VAL A 148 11.25 -8.75 -23.67
C VAL A 148 11.42 -9.57 -24.93
N SER A 149 10.46 -10.43 -25.18
CA SER A 149 10.37 -11.23 -26.40
C SER A 149 9.78 -10.42 -27.57
N ASP A 150 10.06 -10.84 -28.79
CA ASP A 150 9.46 -10.25 -29.99
C ASP A 150 7.94 -10.44 -30.03
N ALA A 151 7.42 -11.49 -29.41
CA ALA A 151 5.97 -11.72 -29.29
C ALA A 151 5.30 -10.66 -28.43
N GLU A 152 5.89 -10.31 -27.28
CA GLU A 152 5.38 -9.24 -26.38
C GLU A 152 5.41 -7.88 -27.08
N VAL A 153 6.45 -7.60 -27.87
CA VAL A 153 6.52 -6.37 -28.67
C VAL A 153 5.43 -6.32 -29.73
N ALA A 154 5.16 -7.45 -30.41
CA ALA A 154 4.12 -7.54 -31.42
C ALA A 154 2.72 -7.40 -30.79
N GLU A 155 2.48 -8.02 -29.64
CA GLU A 155 1.24 -7.86 -28.88
C GLU A 155 1.02 -6.42 -28.43
N PHE A 156 2.06 -5.78 -27.87
CA PHE A 156 2.01 -4.37 -27.49
C PHE A 156 1.67 -3.47 -28.68
N TYR A 157 2.31 -3.70 -29.84
CA TYR A 157 2.02 -2.96 -31.07
C TYR A 157 0.56 -3.12 -31.50
N GLN A 158 0.02 -4.35 -31.51
CA GLN A 158 -1.37 -4.59 -31.89
C GLN A 158 -2.37 -3.85 -30.99
N ASN A 159 -2.11 -3.86 -29.67
CA ASN A 159 -2.96 -3.22 -28.69
C ASN A 159 -2.85 -1.68 -28.69
N ASN A 160 -1.79 -1.12 -29.30
CA ASN A 160 -1.51 0.32 -29.32
C ASN A 160 -1.27 0.85 -30.76
N LYS A 161 -1.82 0.18 -31.77
CA LYS A 161 -1.56 0.47 -33.18
C LYS A 161 -1.89 1.91 -33.57
N ASP A 162 -2.98 2.45 -33.04
CA ASP A 162 -3.41 3.82 -33.32
C ASP A 162 -2.44 4.87 -32.76
N ALA A 163 -1.79 4.57 -31.63
CA ALA A 163 -0.77 5.43 -31.03
C ALA A 163 0.54 5.45 -31.85
N CYS A 164 0.74 4.46 -32.74
CA CYS A 164 1.93 4.40 -33.60
C CYS A 164 1.82 5.31 -34.85
N GLY A 165 0.74 6.07 -35.00
CA GLY A 165 0.62 7.07 -36.08
C GLY A 165 0.72 6.51 -37.49
N GLY A 166 0.29 5.24 -37.70
CA GLY A 166 0.37 4.56 -38.98
C GLY A 166 1.71 3.89 -39.32
N ALA A 167 2.70 3.99 -38.42
CA ALA A 167 3.98 3.29 -38.60
C ALA A 167 3.79 1.77 -38.48
N THR A 168 4.49 1.02 -39.33
CA THR A 168 4.48 -0.44 -39.28
C THR A 168 5.28 -0.97 -38.08
N LEU A 169 4.96 -2.19 -37.63
CA LEU A 169 5.75 -2.82 -36.55
C LEU A 169 7.26 -2.84 -36.87
N ALA A 170 7.63 -3.12 -38.11
CA ALA A 170 9.04 -3.13 -38.52
C ALA A 170 9.76 -1.79 -38.30
N GLN A 171 9.04 -0.68 -38.49
CA GLN A 171 9.61 0.66 -38.33
C GLN A 171 9.80 1.08 -36.85
N VAL A 172 8.96 0.55 -35.95
CA VAL A 172 8.95 0.97 -34.52
C VAL A 172 9.41 -0.14 -33.57
N LYS A 173 9.77 -1.31 -34.09
CA LYS A 173 10.05 -2.52 -33.28
C LYS A 173 11.09 -2.28 -32.18
N ASP A 174 12.22 -1.70 -32.52
CA ASP A 174 13.32 -1.49 -31.56
C ASP A 174 12.93 -0.46 -30.49
N GLN A 175 12.22 0.58 -30.88
CA GLN A 175 11.73 1.61 -29.97
C GLN A 175 10.68 1.04 -29.02
N LEU A 176 9.73 0.25 -29.54
CA LEU A 176 8.73 -0.45 -28.71
C LEU A 176 9.37 -1.48 -27.81
N LYS A 177 10.40 -2.19 -28.25
CA LYS A 177 11.14 -3.15 -27.42
C LYS A 177 11.77 -2.49 -26.22
N GLN A 178 12.39 -1.34 -26.41
CA GLN A 178 12.97 -0.54 -25.30
C GLN A 178 11.87 -0.04 -24.35
N TYR A 179 10.77 0.45 -24.89
CA TYR A 179 9.63 0.91 -24.08
C TYR A 179 9.04 -0.21 -23.23
N VAL A 180 8.69 -1.35 -23.85
CA VAL A 180 8.15 -2.51 -23.14
C VAL A 180 9.14 -3.06 -22.11
N LEU A 181 10.44 -3.06 -22.43
CA LEU A 181 11.47 -3.45 -21.46
C LEU A 181 11.49 -2.53 -20.25
N GLN A 182 11.44 -1.22 -20.46
CA GLN A 182 11.42 -0.23 -19.38
C GLN A 182 10.16 -0.40 -18.51
N GLU A 183 9.00 -0.61 -19.11
CA GLU A 183 7.76 -0.88 -18.36
C GLU A 183 7.86 -2.15 -17.52
N LYS A 184 8.35 -3.25 -18.10
CA LYS A 184 8.55 -4.51 -17.36
C LYS A 184 9.56 -4.37 -16.23
N GLN A 185 10.64 -3.63 -16.44
CA GLN A 185 11.61 -3.33 -15.39
C GLN A 185 10.98 -2.51 -14.26
N GLN A 186 10.19 -1.50 -14.60
CA GLN A 186 9.48 -0.70 -13.60
C GLN A 186 8.46 -1.54 -12.80
N GLN A 187 7.72 -2.43 -13.48
CA GLN A 187 6.81 -3.36 -12.82
C GLN A 187 7.54 -4.31 -11.88
N ALA A 188 8.71 -4.84 -12.29
CA ALA A 188 9.54 -5.71 -11.47
C ALA A 188 10.05 -4.98 -10.20
N VAL A 189 10.49 -3.72 -10.33
CA VAL A 189 10.87 -2.88 -9.19
C VAL A 189 9.68 -2.64 -8.27
N ASN A 190 8.51 -2.27 -8.81
CA ASN A 190 7.32 -1.99 -8.03
C ASN A 190 6.88 -3.23 -7.23
N GLU A 191 6.87 -4.41 -7.86
CA GLU A 191 6.53 -5.67 -7.19
C GLU A 191 7.56 -6.04 -6.13
N HIS A 192 8.85 -5.89 -6.43
CA HIS A 192 9.92 -6.11 -5.47
C HIS A 192 9.75 -5.22 -4.22
N VAL A 193 9.52 -3.92 -4.42
CA VAL A 193 9.29 -2.96 -3.33
C VAL A 193 8.02 -3.30 -2.56
N ARG A 194 6.93 -3.64 -3.24
CA ARG A 194 5.65 -3.97 -2.62
C ARG A 194 5.75 -5.15 -1.66
N THR A 195 6.60 -6.13 -1.97
CA THR A 195 6.79 -7.30 -1.11
C THR A 195 7.75 -7.08 0.07
N LEU A 196 8.43 -5.94 0.15
CA LEU A 196 9.40 -5.66 1.22
C LEU A 196 8.77 -5.74 2.62
N GLY A 197 7.56 -5.19 2.80
CA GLY A 197 6.85 -5.20 4.08
C GLY A 197 6.61 -6.61 4.64
N GLN A 198 6.39 -7.58 3.76
CA GLN A 198 6.23 -8.98 4.14
C GLN A 198 7.59 -9.66 4.39
N ARG A 199 8.53 -9.46 3.47
CA ARG A 199 9.86 -10.11 3.51
C ARG A 199 10.69 -9.68 4.71
N MET A 200 10.55 -8.43 5.14
CA MET A 200 11.28 -7.83 6.25
C MET A 200 10.43 -7.72 7.53
N SER A 201 9.31 -8.43 7.59
CA SER A 201 8.44 -8.48 8.78
C SER A 201 8.10 -7.09 9.35
N VAL A 202 7.77 -6.14 8.46
CA VAL A 202 7.45 -4.77 8.87
C VAL A 202 6.15 -4.74 9.68
N GLU A 203 6.20 -4.11 10.84
CA GLU A 203 5.05 -3.80 11.69
C GLU A 203 4.79 -2.30 11.70
N VAL A 204 3.53 -1.90 11.57
CA VAL A 204 3.09 -0.52 11.70
C VAL A 204 2.07 -0.37 12.82
N SER A 205 2.09 0.76 13.50
CA SER A 205 1.16 1.06 14.59
C SER A 205 -0.28 1.06 14.09
N ALA A 206 -1.10 0.14 14.59
CA ALA A 206 -2.51 0.03 14.21
C ALA A 206 -3.30 1.31 14.54
N ALA A 207 -3.04 1.92 15.71
CA ALA A 207 -3.69 3.16 16.14
C ALA A 207 -3.34 4.32 15.21
N TRP A 208 -2.05 4.56 14.99
CA TRP A 208 -1.58 5.63 14.12
C TRP A 208 -2.05 5.44 12.65
N THR A 209 -1.97 4.20 12.11
CA THR A 209 -2.43 3.90 10.75
C THR A 209 -3.93 4.16 10.58
N ARG A 210 -4.74 3.86 11.61
CA ARG A 210 -6.17 4.18 11.60
C ARG A 210 -6.41 5.70 11.46
N GLU A 211 -5.73 6.51 12.25
CA GLU A 211 -5.82 7.97 12.18
C GLU A 211 -5.40 8.48 10.80
N GLN A 212 -4.26 8.03 10.29
CA GLN A 212 -3.76 8.44 8.98
C GLN A 212 -4.69 7.99 7.85
N SER A 213 -5.35 6.84 7.97
CA SER A 213 -6.30 6.36 6.96
C SER A 213 -7.52 7.30 6.80
N ILE A 214 -7.95 7.92 7.89
CA ILE A 214 -9.06 8.89 7.86
C ILE A 214 -8.61 10.16 7.14
N LEU A 215 -7.43 10.70 7.49
CA LEU A 215 -6.89 11.91 6.87
C LEU A 215 -6.60 11.71 5.37
N ALA A 216 -5.99 10.59 5.00
CA ALA A 216 -5.64 10.28 3.62
C ALA A 216 -6.85 10.08 2.70
N ARG A 217 -8.01 9.70 3.23
CA ARG A 217 -9.27 9.53 2.47
C ARG A 217 -10.03 10.83 2.24
N ASP A 218 -9.63 11.91 2.88
CA ASP A 218 -10.23 13.24 2.66
C ASP A 218 -9.73 13.85 1.34
N ASN A 219 -10.05 13.21 0.23
CA ASN A 219 -9.77 13.63 -1.14
C ASN A 219 -10.90 13.24 -2.09
N PRO A 220 -11.03 13.88 -3.26
CA PRO A 220 -12.16 13.65 -4.15
C PRO A 220 -12.26 12.21 -4.67
N VAL A 221 -11.14 11.52 -4.93
CA VAL A 221 -11.13 10.17 -5.48
C VAL A 221 -11.65 9.16 -4.44
N ASP A 222 -11.12 9.18 -3.22
CA ASP A 222 -11.56 8.26 -2.17
C ASP A 222 -13.02 8.54 -1.74
N LYS A 223 -13.47 9.80 -1.78
CA LYS A 223 -14.88 10.16 -1.57
C LYS A 223 -15.79 9.59 -2.65
N ALA A 224 -15.39 9.70 -3.92
CA ALA A 224 -16.13 9.09 -5.03
C ALA A 224 -16.20 7.57 -4.90
N ARG A 225 -15.10 6.91 -4.58
CA ARG A 225 -15.03 5.46 -4.34
C ARG A 225 -15.91 4.99 -3.19
N ALA A 226 -16.08 5.81 -2.16
CA ALA A 226 -16.93 5.52 -1.01
C ALA A 226 -18.41 5.86 -1.22
N SER A 227 -18.78 6.47 -2.35
CA SER A 227 -20.13 7.00 -2.61
C SER A 227 -21.19 5.92 -2.89
N GLY A 228 -20.80 4.67 -3.10
CA GLY A 228 -21.71 3.60 -3.52
C GLY A 228 -22.06 3.65 -5.03
N LYS A 229 -21.44 4.54 -5.79
CA LYS A 229 -21.60 4.66 -7.25
C LYS A 229 -20.31 4.30 -7.96
N PRO A 230 -20.38 3.75 -9.18
CA PRO A 230 -19.22 3.64 -10.04
C PRO A 230 -18.54 5.00 -10.24
N SER A 231 -17.24 4.99 -10.50
CA SER A 231 -16.48 6.23 -10.69
C SER A 231 -15.51 6.10 -11.85
N LEU A 232 -15.45 7.12 -12.68
CA LEU A 232 -14.43 7.36 -13.70
C LEU A 232 -13.57 8.52 -13.22
N VAL A 233 -12.28 8.26 -13.02
CA VAL A 233 -11.30 9.26 -12.60
C VAL A 233 -10.25 9.41 -13.69
N ASP A 234 -10.17 10.58 -14.29
CA ASP A 234 -9.12 10.92 -15.24
C ASP A 234 -8.01 11.72 -14.52
N PHE A 235 -6.79 11.23 -14.63
CA PHE A 235 -5.61 11.92 -14.14
C PHE A 235 -4.91 12.58 -15.33
N GLY A 236 -4.78 13.90 -15.29
CA GLY A 236 -4.23 14.69 -16.39
C GLY A 236 -3.50 15.94 -15.92
N ALA A 237 -3.08 16.76 -16.86
CA ALA A 237 -2.43 18.05 -16.59
C ALA A 237 -2.77 19.07 -17.67
N THR A 238 -2.62 20.33 -17.34
CA THR A 238 -2.71 21.43 -18.31
C THR A 238 -1.57 21.34 -19.32
N GLY A 239 -1.86 21.61 -20.60
CA GLY A 239 -0.86 21.53 -21.67
C GLY A 239 -0.53 20.13 -22.18
N CYS A 240 -1.27 19.14 -21.71
CA CYS A 240 -1.23 17.79 -22.23
C CYS A 240 -2.31 17.63 -23.32
N ARG A 241 -1.92 17.67 -24.59
CA ARG A 241 -2.86 17.63 -25.73
C ARG A 241 -3.89 16.48 -25.65
N PRO A 242 -3.50 15.21 -25.36
CA PRO A 242 -4.51 14.16 -25.21
C PRO A 242 -5.42 14.35 -24.00
N CYS A 243 -4.96 15.01 -22.93
CA CYS A 243 -5.81 15.35 -21.79
C CYS A 243 -6.85 16.43 -22.17
N ASP A 244 -6.42 17.44 -22.96
CA ASP A 244 -7.30 18.51 -23.43
C ASP A 244 -8.41 17.96 -24.37
N MET A 245 -8.09 16.90 -25.14
CA MET A 245 -9.07 16.21 -25.98
C MET A 245 -10.10 15.40 -25.18
N LEU A 246 -9.73 14.91 -23.99
CA LEU A 246 -10.62 14.18 -23.09
C LEU A 246 -11.58 15.10 -22.32
N ALA A 247 -11.19 16.34 -22.05
CA ALA A 247 -11.98 17.25 -21.23
C ALA A 247 -13.46 17.38 -21.68
N PRO A 248 -13.79 17.64 -22.97
CA PRO A 248 -15.17 17.69 -23.42
C PRO A 248 -15.90 16.34 -23.32
N ILE A 249 -15.18 15.22 -23.47
CA ILE A 249 -15.75 13.87 -23.32
C ILE A 249 -16.15 13.63 -21.87
N LEU A 250 -15.30 14.01 -20.91
CA LEU A 250 -15.60 13.88 -19.48
C LEU A 250 -16.82 14.70 -19.07
N GLU A 251 -16.96 15.93 -19.59
CA GLU A 251 -18.15 16.74 -19.31
C GLU A 251 -19.42 16.13 -19.91
N ALA A 252 -19.37 15.64 -21.16
CA ALA A 252 -20.49 14.93 -21.78
C ALA A 252 -20.90 13.67 -20.99
N LEU A 253 -19.94 12.90 -20.51
CA LEU A 253 -20.20 11.72 -19.67
C LEU A 253 -20.80 12.09 -18.32
N LYS A 254 -20.32 13.17 -17.71
CA LYS A 254 -20.84 13.69 -16.45
C LYS A 254 -22.30 14.11 -16.54
N GLU A 255 -22.68 14.75 -17.64
CA GLU A 255 -24.08 15.09 -17.94
C GLU A 255 -24.92 13.84 -18.23
N LYS A 256 -24.47 12.99 -19.17
CA LYS A 256 -25.20 11.79 -19.58
C LYS A 256 -25.49 10.82 -18.45
N TYR A 257 -24.51 10.62 -17.55
CA TYR A 257 -24.61 9.68 -16.42
C TYR A 257 -24.84 10.39 -15.09
N ALA A 258 -25.43 11.60 -15.10
CA ALA A 258 -25.73 12.37 -13.89
C ALA A 258 -26.46 11.53 -12.84
N GLY A 259 -25.98 11.54 -11.62
CA GLY A 259 -26.53 10.75 -10.50
C GLY A 259 -26.18 9.26 -10.50
N LYS A 260 -25.69 8.67 -11.61
CA LYS A 260 -25.35 7.25 -11.75
C LYS A 260 -23.84 6.97 -11.71
N LEU A 261 -23.01 7.90 -12.21
CA LEU A 261 -21.55 7.80 -12.31
C LEU A 261 -20.91 9.04 -11.66
N ASN A 262 -19.84 8.85 -10.92
CA ASN A 262 -18.95 9.94 -10.57
C ASN A 262 -17.92 10.12 -11.70
N VAL A 263 -17.82 11.29 -12.28
CA VAL A 263 -16.78 11.63 -13.27
C VAL A 263 -15.89 12.71 -12.67
N LEU A 264 -14.60 12.42 -12.50
CA LEU A 264 -13.63 13.29 -11.87
C LEU A 264 -12.43 13.52 -12.77
N PHE A 265 -11.94 14.75 -12.79
CA PHE A 265 -10.63 15.09 -13.31
C PHE A 265 -9.69 15.46 -12.15
N ILE A 266 -8.51 14.86 -12.12
CA ILE A 266 -7.47 15.10 -11.11
C ILE A 266 -6.24 15.67 -11.80
N HIS A 267 -5.89 16.91 -11.46
CA HIS A 267 -4.70 17.57 -12.00
C HIS A 267 -3.45 17.08 -11.25
N ILE A 268 -2.61 16.26 -11.91
CA ILE A 268 -1.46 15.61 -11.25
C ILE A 268 -0.43 16.59 -10.69
N GLY A 269 -0.30 17.79 -11.26
CA GLY A 269 0.60 18.83 -10.74
C GLY A 269 0.12 19.45 -9.42
N GLN A 270 -1.20 19.42 -9.16
CA GLN A 270 -1.81 19.93 -7.93
C GLN A 270 -1.96 18.82 -6.88
N GLU A 271 -2.23 17.59 -7.33
CA GLU A 271 -2.51 16.43 -6.50
C GLU A 271 -1.43 15.33 -6.68
N GLN A 272 -0.15 15.72 -6.56
CA GLN A 272 1.00 14.84 -6.82
C GLN A 272 1.00 13.58 -5.96
N ILE A 273 0.69 13.73 -4.65
CA ILE A 273 0.67 12.60 -3.71
C ILE A 273 -0.48 11.65 -4.08
N LEU A 274 -1.63 12.20 -4.44
CA LEU A 274 -2.79 11.41 -4.85
C LEU A 274 -2.48 10.63 -6.14
N ALA A 275 -1.92 11.29 -7.15
CA ALA A 275 -1.48 10.64 -8.39
C ALA A 275 -0.50 9.50 -8.11
N THR A 276 0.49 9.71 -7.23
CA THR A 276 1.45 8.69 -6.85
C THR A 276 0.79 7.52 -6.11
N ARG A 277 -0.14 7.77 -5.19
CA ARG A 277 -0.91 6.73 -4.48
C ARG A 277 -1.72 5.84 -5.43
N TYR A 278 -2.23 6.44 -6.51
CA TYR A 278 -2.94 5.69 -7.56
C TYR A 278 -2.01 5.12 -8.64
N GLY A 279 -0.68 5.24 -8.47
CA GLY A 279 0.32 4.67 -9.38
C GLY A 279 0.30 5.31 -10.77
N ILE A 280 -0.05 6.59 -10.87
CA ILE A 280 -0.09 7.32 -12.14
C ILE A 280 1.33 7.70 -12.54
N GLN A 281 1.80 7.13 -13.63
CA GLN A 281 3.15 7.37 -14.19
C GLN A 281 3.08 8.11 -15.53
N THR A 282 2.00 7.92 -16.27
CA THR A 282 1.77 8.50 -17.59
C THR A 282 0.37 9.11 -17.63
N ILE A 283 0.20 10.24 -18.33
CA ILE A 283 -1.09 10.94 -18.49
C ILE A 283 -1.45 11.10 -19.98
N PRO A 284 -2.74 11.18 -20.27
CA PRO A 284 -3.88 10.97 -19.36
C PRO A 284 -4.01 9.52 -18.92
N ALA A 285 -4.56 9.30 -17.73
CA ALA A 285 -4.83 7.96 -17.21
C ALA A 285 -6.24 7.91 -16.63
N GLN A 286 -7.09 7.05 -17.20
CA GLN A 286 -8.46 6.86 -16.77
C GLN A 286 -8.54 5.62 -15.89
N VAL A 287 -9.00 5.79 -14.65
CA VAL A 287 -9.18 4.70 -13.67
C VAL A 287 -10.66 4.54 -13.39
N PHE A 288 -11.16 3.32 -13.56
CA PHE A 288 -12.57 2.98 -13.36
C PHE A 288 -12.73 2.19 -12.06
N PHE A 289 -13.66 2.63 -11.24
CA PHE A 289 -14.03 1.96 -10.00
C PHE A 289 -15.48 1.49 -10.07
N ASP A 290 -15.75 0.29 -9.56
CA ASP A 290 -17.11 -0.22 -9.38
C ASP A 290 -17.83 0.50 -8.22
N LYS A 291 -19.10 0.16 -8.00
CA LYS A 291 -19.91 0.70 -6.90
C LYS A 291 -19.37 0.41 -5.49
N ASN A 292 -18.47 -0.56 -5.36
CA ASN A 292 -17.80 -0.90 -4.10
C ASN A 292 -16.45 -0.16 -3.94
N GLY A 293 -16.10 0.71 -4.89
CA GLY A 293 -14.84 1.46 -4.89
C GLY A 293 -13.62 0.62 -5.28
N LYS A 294 -13.81 -0.58 -5.85
CA LYS A 294 -12.73 -1.42 -6.37
C LYS A 294 -12.36 -0.98 -7.78
N GLU A 295 -11.05 -0.81 -8.04
CA GLU A 295 -10.55 -0.60 -9.40
C GLU A 295 -10.86 -1.82 -10.26
N VAL A 296 -11.53 -1.62 -11.39
CA VAL A 296 -11.98 -2.67 -12.31
C VAL A 296 -11.36 -2.55 -13.69
N PHE A 297 -10.90 -1.34 -14.06
CA PHE A 297 -10.24 -1.10 -15.33
C PHE A 297 -9.37 0.15 -15.28
N ARG A 298 -8.32 0.19 -16.10
CA ARG A 298 -7.45 1.35 -16.28
C ARG A 298 -7.05 1.47 -17.74
N HIS A 299 -7.07 2.69 -18.25
CA HIS A 299 -6.57 3.03 -19.58
C HIS A 299 -5.52 4.13 -19.50
N ILE A 300 -4.50 4.06 -20.32
CA ILE A 300 -3.44 5.06 -20.44
C ILE A 300 -3.48 5.65 -21.85
N GLY A 301 -3.48 6.96 -21.93
CA GLY A 301 -3.58 7.70 -23.18
C GLY A 301 -5.00 8.21 -23.47
N PHE A 302 -5.20 8.74 -24.67
CA PHE A 302 -6.51 9.20 -25.11
C PHE A 302 -7.47 8.03 -25.23
N PHE A 303 -8.68 8.16 -24.67
CA PHE A 303 -9.70 7.12 -24.71
C PHE A 303 -10.99 7.70 -25.34
N PRO A 304 -11.39 7.26 -26.53
CA PRO A 304 -12.58 7.75 -27.20
C PRO A 304 -13.86 7.54 -26.40
N GLN A 305 -14.83 8.45 -26.55
CA GLN A 305 -16.08 8.41 -25.79
C GLN A 305 -16.84 7.09 -25.92
N ASP A 306 -16.95 6.58 -27.14
CA ASP A 306 -17.66 5.33 -27.42
C ASP A 306 -16.98 4.11 -26.75
N GLU A 307 -15.67 4.09 -26.68
CA GLU A 307 -14.92 3.05 -25.96
C GLU A 307 -15.08 3.17 -24.45
N ILE A 308 -15.08 4.40 -23.91
CA ILE A 308 -15.40 4.65 -22.48
C ILE A 308 -16.81 4.13 -22.18
N GLU A 309 -17.79 4.46 -23.01
CA GLU A 309 -19.19 4.04 -22.83
C GLU A 309 -19.37 2.52 -22.95
N LYS A 310 -18.67 1.86 -23.87
CA LYS A 310 -18.63 0.39 -23.94
C LYS A 310 -18.11 -0.19 -22.63
N LYS A 311 -17.05 0.38 -22.10
CA LYS A 311 -16.46 -0.07 -20.85
C LYS A 311 -17.40 0.17 -19.65
N LEU A 312 -18.08 1.32 -19.59
CA LEU A 312 -19.08 1.60 -18.57
C LEU A 312 -20.27 0.62 -18.63
N ALA A 313 -20.68 0.22 -19.85
CA ALA A 313 -21.75 -0.77 -20.04
C ALA A 313 -21.38 -2.16 -19.50
N GLU A 314 -20.10 -2.57 -19.60
CA GLU A 314 -19.59 -3.83 -19.00
C GLU A 314 -19.75 -3.82 -17.48
N PHE A 315 -19.70 -2.65 -16.83
CA PHE A 315 -19.89 -2.44 -15.40
C PHE A 315 -21.35 -2.16 -15.00
N GLY A 316 -22.29 -2.34 -15.94
CA GLY A 316 -23.73 -2.24 -15.69
C GLY A 316 -24.31 -0.81 -15.79
N LEU A 317 -23.56 0.15 -16.33
CA LEU A 317 -24.05 1.49 -16.64
C LEU A 317 -24.55 1.54 -18.08
N LYS A 318 -25.86 1.69 -18.23
CA LYS A 318 -26.54 1.85 -19.52
C LYS A 318 -27.18 3.23 -19.62
#